data_33759197492f70051cd81dd65ec424f1
#
_entry.id   33759197492f70051cd81dd65ec424f1
#
_cell.length_a   1.000
_cell.length_b   1.000
_cell.length_c   1.000
_cell.angle_alpha   90.00
_cell.angle_beta   90.00
_cell.angle_gamma   90.00
#
_symmetry.space_group_name_H-M   'P 1'
#
loop_
_entity.id
_entity.type
_entity.pdbx_description
1 polymer ?
#
loop_
_entity_poly.entity_id
_entity_poly.type
_entity_poly.pdbx_seq_one_letter_code
_entity_poly.pdbx_strand_id
1 'polypeptide(L)'
;IPLRLVGSEMCIRDSLASVLFPLLLWVVGNWALTTLFDGKGKLGQVYMGTCYALTPYPLMQFPLMIFSNFVTVDEREFYTVLSAISLIWALLLIIAAMNQIHEFNMGKNLLFTVFSLFAMLVMVFILMLFFSMISQGVAYFISLGREIMFRL
;
A
#
# COMPACT_ATOMS: atom_id res chain seq x y z
N ILE A 1 25.38 21.77 -6.43
CA ILE A 1 25.19 21.11 -5.09
C ILE A 1 23.72 21.05 -4.67
N PRO A 2 22.85 22.06 -4.89
CA PRO A 2 21.44 21.99 -4.42
C PRO A 2 20.58 20.97 -5.18
N LEU A 3 20.86 20.66 -6.43
CA LEU A 3 20.10 19.71 -7.26
C LEU A 3 20.19 18.25 -6.77
N ARG A 4 21.27 17.88 -6.10
CA ARG A 4 21.46 16.52 -5.59
C ARG A 4 20.69 16.24 -4.30
N LEU A 5 20.46 17.25 -3.47
CA LEU A 5 19.67 17.18 -2.26
C LEU A 5 18.14 17.07 -2.59
N VAL A 6 17.68 17.83 -3.57
CA VAL A 6 16.27 17.79 -4.01
C VAL A 6 15.90 16.41 -4.58
N GLY A 7 16.81 15.75 -5.30
CA GLY A 7 16.57 14.41 -5.83
C GLY A 7 16.48 13.33 -4.74
N SER A 8 17.26 13.40 -3.68
CA SER A 8 17.22 12.43 -2.57
C SER A 8 15.98 12.56 -1.70
N GLU A 9 15.52 13.78 -1.43
CA GLU A 9 14.29 14.02 -0.66
C GLU A 9 13.04 13.56 -1.43
N MET A 10 12.99 13.75 -2.73
CA MET A 10 11.91 13.22 -3.57
C MET A 10 11.88 11.69 -3.55
N CYS A 11 13.03 11.02 -3.66
CA CYS A 11 13.08 9.55 -3.61
C CYS A 11 12.62 8.98 -2.26
N ILE A 12 12.99 9.59 -1.15
CA ILE A 12 12.57 9.13 0.20
C ILE A 12 11.06 9.33 0.36
N ARG A 13 10.53 10.47 -0.05
CA ARG A 13 9.12 10.81 0.03
C ARG A 13 8.26 9.89 -0.83
N ASP A 14 8.69 9.60 -2.05
CA ASP A 14 8.01 8.68 -2.95
C ASP A 14 8.06 7.23 -2.44
N SER A 15 9.20 6.79 -1.90
CA SER A 15 9.34 5.46 -1.29
C SER A 15 8.46 5.30 -0.05
N LEU A 16 8.40 6.34 0.79
CA LEU A 16 7.54 6.32 1.98
C LEU A 16 6.06 6.29 1.60
N ALA A 17 5.66 7.11 0.62
CA ALA A 17 4.29 7.15 0.12
C ALA A 17 3.89 5.82 -0.54
N SER A 18 4.78 5.18 -1.30
CA SER A 18 4.51 3.91 -1.97
C SER A 18 4.27 2.74 -1.02
N VAL A 19 4.77 2.81 0.21
CA VAL A 19 4.53 1.79 1.25
C VAL A 19 3.33 2.16 2.11
N LEU A 20 3.24 3.42 2.57
CA LEU A 20 2.18 3.85 3.48
C LEU A 20 0.81 3.89 2.81
N PHE A 21 0.74 4.32 1.56
CA PHE A 21 -0.53 4.45 0.85
C PHE A 21 -1.27 3.12 0.67
N PRO A 22 -0.65 2.05 0.12
CA PRO A 22 -1.32 0.76 0.02
C PRO A 22 -1.62 0.14 1.39
N LEU A 23 -0.77 0.36 2.39
CA LEU A 23 -1.02 -0.12 3.75
C LEU A 23 -2.25 0.54 4.37
N LEU A 24 -2.41 1.86 4.23
CA LEU A 24 -3.59 2.58 4.70
C LEU A 24 -4.86 2.14 3.96
N LEU A 25 -4.77 2.00 2.63
CA LEU A 25 -5.90 1.49 1.82
C LEU A 25 -6.31 0.08 2.25
N TRP A 26 -5.34 -0.79 2.53
CA TRP A 26 -5.61 -2.13 3.03
C TRP A 26 -6.33 -2.10 4.38
N VAL A 27 -5.81 -1.32 5.34
CA VAL A 27 -6.37 -1.23 6.69
C VAL A 27 -7.78 -0.67 6.66
N VAL A 28 -8.00 0.43 5.93
CA VAL A 28 -9.32 1.08 5.83
C VAL A 28 -10.31 0.18 5.08
N GLY A 29 -9.89 -0.43 3.96
CA GLY A 29 -10.72 -1.33 3.16
C GLY A 29 -11.12 -2.58 3.93
N ASN A 30 -10.16 -3.20 4.62
CA ASN A 30 -10.43 -4.38 5.45
C ASN A 30 -11.37 -4.04 6.61
N TRP A 31 -11.12 -2.95 7.33
CA TRP A 31 -11.97 -2.51 8.43
C TRP A 31 -13.37 -2.14 7.96
N ALA A 32 -13.52 -1.39 6.88
CA ALA A 32 -14.82 -0.99 6.34
C ALA A 32 -15.65 -2.22 5.91
N LEU A 33 -15.02 -3.16 5.21
CA LEU A 33 -15.68 -4.37 4.75
C LEU A 33 -16.10 -5.25 5.93
N THR A 34 -15.19 -5.51 6.87
CA THR A 34 -15.47 -6.38 8.02
C THR A 34 -16.51 -5.77 8.96
N THR A 35 -16.57 -4.45 9.10
CA THR A 35 -17.60 -3.75 9.87
C THR A 35 -18.99 -3.94 9.25
N LEU A 36 -19.10 -4.00 7.93
CA LEU A 36 -20.37 -4.29 7.23
C LEU A 36 -20.87 -5.72 7.45
N PHE A 37 -19.98 -6.66 7.81
CA PHE A 37 -20.30 -8.08 7.99
C PHE A 37 -20.14 -8.56 9.44
N ASP A 38 -20.43 -7.71 10.41
CA ASP A 38 -20.35 -8.01 11.87
C ASP A 38 -18.96 -8.41 12.37
N GLY A 39 -17.89 -7.91 11.72
CA GLY A 39 -16.53 -8.08 12.22
C GLY A 39 -16.29 -7.29 13.51
N LYS A 40 -15.70 -7.94 14.52
CA LYS A 40 -15.46 -7.35 15.85
C LYS A 40 -14.23 -6.43 15.90
N GLY A 41 -13.38 -6.44 14.87
CA GLY A 41 -12.11 -5.72 14.83
C GLY A 41 -12.29 -4.21 14.76
N LYS A 42 -11.61 -3.47 15.64
CA LYS A 42 -11.49 -2.01 15.55
C LYS A 42 -10.40 -1.63 14.56
N LEU A 43 -10.53 -0.48 13.89
CA LEU A 43 -9.55 0.03 12.91
C LEU A 43 -8.11 0.02 13.47
N GLY A 44 -7.91 0.43 14.72
CA GLY A 44 -6.60 0.40 15.37
C GLY A 44 -6.03 -1.00 15.56
N GLN A 45 -6.87 -2.02 15.81
CA GLN A 45 -6.44 -3.41 15.92
C GLN A 45 -6.03 -3.97 14.56
N VAL A 46 -6.79 -3.67 13.51
CA VAL A 46 -6.47 -4.06 12.13
C VAL A 46 -5.15 -3.43 11.70
N TYR A 47 -4.94 -2.14 12.01
CA TYR A 47 -3.68 -1.44 11.73
C TYR A 47 -2.50 -2.08 12.46
N MET A 48 -2.61 -2.27 13.79
CA MET A 48 -1.56 -2.90 14.58
C MET A 48 -1.25 -4.32 14.09
N GLY A 49 -2.28 -5.15 13.87
CA GLY A 49 -2.11 -6.52 13.38
C GLY A 49 -1.43 -6.57 12.02
N THR A 50 -1.77 -5.65 11.11
CA THR A 50 -1.13 -5.55 9.79
C THR A 50 0.35 -5.13 9.92
N CYS A 51 0.66 -4.15 10.77
CA CYS A 51 2.04 -3.72 10.99
C CYS A 51 2.91 -4.85 11.58
N TYR A 52 2.39 -5.59 12.56
CA TYR A 52 3.08 -6.74 13.13
C TYR A 52 3.28 -7.87 12.11
N ALA A 53 2.27 -8.17 11.33
CA ALA A 53 2.34 -9.19 10.28
C ALA A 53 3.33 -8.84 9.16
N LEU A 54 3.52 -7.55 8.87
CA LEU A 54 4.49 -7.07 7.88
C LEU A 54 5.92 -7.01 8.42
N THR A 55 6.14 -7.02 9.74
CA THR A 55 7.48 -6.88 10.35
C THR A 55 8.53 -7.87 9.83
N PRO A 56 8.26 -9.17 9.59
CA PRO A 56 9.27 -10.09 9.07
C PRO A 56 9.72 -9.77 7.64
N TYR A 57 8.91 -9.08 6.85
CA TYR A 57 9.28 -8.70 5.49
C TYR A 57 10.50 -7.76 5.43
N PRO A 58 10.51 -6.56 6.06
CA PRO A 58 11.69 -5.72 6.08
C PRO A 58 12.86 -6.35 6.84
N LEU A 59 12.58 -7.19 7.85
CA LEU A 59 13.62 -7.90 8.59
C LEU A 59 14.40 -8.87 7.69
N MET A 60 13.74 -9.56 6.77
CA MET A 60 14.37 -10.43 5.79
C MET A 60 14.98 -9.66 4.62
N GLN A 61 14.40 -8.54 4.22
CA GLN A 61 14.93 -7.72 3.14
C GLN A 61 16.25 -7.02 3.51
N PHE A 62 16.43 -6.67 4.79
CA PHE A 62 17.65 -6.01 5.24
C PHE A 62 18.92 -6.85 5.01
N PRO A 63 19.04 -8.12 5.48
CA PRO A 63 20.17 -8.96 5.15
C PRO A 63 20.29 -9.26 3.65
N LEU A 64 19.15 -9.44 2.94
CA LEU A 64 19.16 -9.66 1.49
C LEU A 64 19.77 -8.47 0.73
N MET A 65 19.50 -7.24 1.18
CA MET A 65 20.10 -6.03 0.59
C MET A 65 21.62 -6.00 0.78
N ILE A 66 22.12 -6.46 1.92
CA ILE A 66 23.58 -6.58 2.16
C ILE A 66 24.16 -7.66 1.25
N PHE A 67 23.51 -8.82 1.15
CA PHE A 67 23.92 -9.91 0.26
C PHE A 67 23.95 -9.51 -1.21
N SER A 68 23.01 -8.66 -1.65
CA SER A 68 22.94 -8.24 -3.05
C SER A 68 24.19 -7.49 -3.54
N ASN A 69 24.98 -6.91 -2.63
CA ASN A 69 26.25 -6.27 -2.98
C ASN A 69 27.38 -7.26 -3.27
N PHE A 70 27.25 -8.51 -2.84
CA PHE A 70 28.25 -9.58 -3.03
C PHE A 70 27.85 -10.57 -4.12
N VAL A 71 26.60 -10.55 -4.54
CA VAL A 71 26.00 -11.49 -5.48
C VAL A 71 26.31 -11.07 -6.91
N THR A 72 26.82 -12.02 -7.72
CA THR A 72 27.03 -11.86 -9.15
C THR A 72 25.71 -11.92 -9.91
N VAL A 73 25.73 -11.49 -11.20
CA VAL A 73 24.53 -11.44 -12.04
C VAL A 73 23.86 -12.79 -12.19
N ASP A 74 24.64 -13.87 -12.16
CA ASP A 74 24.16 -15.26 -12.30
C ASP A 74 23.40 -15.77 -11.05
N GLU A 75 23.64 -15.18 -9.89
CA GLU A 75 22.99 -15.56 -8.63
C GLU A 75 21.75 -14.70 -8.30
N ARG A 76 21.35 -13.81 -9.19
CA ARG A 76 20.18 -12.92 -9.03
C ARG A 76 18.87 -13.71 -8.84
N GLU A 77 18.78 -14.88 -9.42
CA GLU A 77 17.64 -15.80 -9.26
C GLU A 77 17.42 -16.18 -7.78
N PHE A 78 18.52 -16.47 -7.07
CA PHE A 78 18.45 -16.81 -5.64
C PHE A 78 17.89 -15.65 -4.78
N TYR A 79 18.31 -14.43 -5.06
CA TYR A 79 17.76 -13.23 -4.42
C TYR A 79 16.26 -13.09 -4.65
N THR A 80 15.81 -13.29 -5.90
CA THR A 80 14.40 -13.19 -6.27
C THR A 80 13.55 -14.23 -5.56
N VAL A 81 14.02 -15.48 -5.50
CA VAL A 81 13.31 -16.57 -4.80
C VAL A 81 13.20 -16.28 -3.29
N LEU A 82 14.28 -15.83 -2.66
CA LEU A 82 14.29 -15.55 -1.23
C LEU A 82 13.39 -14.35 -0.86
N SER A 83 13.38 -13.34 -1.73
CA SER A 83 12.47 -12.19 -1.62
C SER A 83 11.01 -12.60 -1.77
N ALA A 84 10.70 -13.48 -2.73
CA ALA A 84 9.35 -14.02 -2.93
C ALA A 84 8.88 -14.85 -1.72
N ILE A 85 9.74 -15.67 -1.14
CA ILE A 85 9.42 -16.44 0.07
C ILE A 85 9.09 -15.51 1.23
N SER A 86 9.87 -14.44 1.44
CA SER A 86 9.61 -13.47 2.52
C SER A 86 8.27 -12.75 2.33
N LEU A 87 7.90 -12.44 1.09
CA LEU A 87 6.62 -11.82 0.76
C LEU A 87 5.45 -12.78 1.04
N ILE A 88 5.56 -14.02 0.58
CA ILE A 88 4.53 -15.06 0.82
C ILE A 88 4.33 -15.27 2.32
N TRP A 89 5.42 -15.33 3.08
CA TRP A 89 5.38 -15.47 4.54
C TRP A 89 4.63 -14.30 5.21
N ALA A 90 4.93 -13.07 4.80
CA ALA A 90 4.24 -11.88 5.32
C ALA A 90 2.74 -11.89 4.98
N LEU A 91 2.37 -12.31 3.77
CA LEU A 91 0.95 -12.45 3.38
C LEU A 91 0.22 -13.49 4.23
N LEU A 92 0.83 -14.63 4.50
CA LEU A 92 0.25 -15.66 5.38
C LEU A 92 0.04 -15.12 6.80
N LEU A 93 0.99 -14.32 7.33
CA LEU A 93 0.86 -13.69 8.63
C LEU A 93 -0.24 -12.64 8.67
N ILE A 94 -0.45 -11.88 7.59
CA ILE A 94 -1.56 -10.93 7.49
C ILE A 94 -2.89 -11.68 7.57
N ILE A 95 -3.05 -12.77 6.85
CA ILE A 95 -4.28 -13.59 6.89
C ILE A 95 -4.49 -14.16 8.29
N ALA A 96 -3.45 -14.66 8.94
CA ALA A 96 -3.52 -15.17 10.31
C ALA A 96 -3.89 -14.08 11.32
N ALA A 97 -3.30 -12.88 11.19
CA ALA A 97 -3.62 -11.74 12.05
C ALA A 97 -5.07 -11.29 11.89
N MET A 98 -5.58 -11.21 10.67
CA MET A 98 -6.98 -10.86 10.40
C MET A 98 -7.94 -11.91 10.99
N ASN A 99 -7.58 -13.20 10.89
CA ASN A 99 -8.36 -14.27 11.49
C ASN A 99 -8.51 -14.11 13.02
N GLN A 100 -7.41 -13.77 13.68
CA GLN A 100 -7.38 -13.56 15.12
C GLN A 100 -8.18 -12.31 15.56
N ILE A 101 -8.11 -11.22 14.79
CA ILE A 101 -8.76 -9.95 15.12
C ILE A 101 -10.28 -10.03 14.94
N HIS A 102 -10.73 -10.67 13.86
CA HIS A 102 -12.16 -10.74 13.51
C HIS A 102 -12.87 -11.98 14.06
N GLU A 103 -12.14 -12.92 14.66
CA GLU A 103 -12.67 -14.19 15.19
C GLU A 103 -13.48 -14.97 14.13
N PHE A 104 -13.11 -14.86 12.87
CA PHE A 104 -13.78 -15.57 11.79
C PHE A 104 -13.24 -17.01 11.64
N ASN A 105 -14.09 -17.89 11.14
CA ASN A 105 -13.64 -19.21 10.72
C ASN A 105 -12.71 -19.06 9.48
N MET A 106 -11.67 -19.91 9.35
CA MET A 106 -10.65 -19.89 8.29
C MET A 106 -11.24 -19.67 6.90
N GLY A 107 -12.33 -20.36 6.55
CA GLY A 107 -12.99 -20.20 5.24
C GLY A 107 -13.61 -18.83 5.04
N LYS A 108 -14.25 -18.27 6.07
CA LYS A 108 -14.81 -16.91 6.02
C LYS A 108 -13.70 -15.87 5.90
N ASN A 109 -12.61 -16.02 6.67
CA ASN A 109 -11.49 -15.10 6.64
C ASN A 109 -10.83 -15.02 5.25
N LEU A 110 -10.63 -16.17 4.59
CA LEU A 110 -10.08 -16.20 3.23
C LEU A 110 -11.00 -15.47 2.24
N LEU A 111 -12.32 -15.71 2.33
CA LEU A 111 -13.31 -15.03 1.50
C LEU A 111 -13.26 -13.51 1.73
N PHE A 112 -13.23 -13.06 3.00
CA PHE A 112 -13.15 -11.62 3.34
C PHE A 112 -11.83 -10.99 2.88
N THR A 113 -10.73 -11.72 2.91
CA THR A 113 -9.45 -11.24 2.37
C THR A 113 -9.55 -10.96 0.87
N VAL A 114 -10.19 -11.83 0.10
CA VAL A 114 -10.43 -11.62 -1.35
C VAL A 114 -11.35 -10.42 -1.57
N PHE A 115 -12.43 -10.29 -0.80
CA PHE A 115 -13.33 -9.13 -0.89
C PHE A 115 -12.62 -7.83 -0.47
N SER A 116 -11.71 -7.87 0.50
CA SER A 116 -10.91 -6.69 0.90
C SER A 116 -10.00 -6.23 -0.22
N LEU A 117 -9.39 -7.15 -0.95
CA LEU A 117 -8.59 -6.80 -2.14
C LEU A 117 -9.46 -6.15 -3.22
N PHE A 118 -10.66 -6.68 -3.46
CA PHE A 118 -11.59 -6.09 -4.41
C PHE A 118 -12.06 -4.70 -3.95
N ALA A 119 -12.40 -4.53 -2.68
CA ALA A 119 -12.76 -3.23 -2.11
C ALA A 119 -11.62 -2.21 -2.22
N MET A 120 -10.37 -2.65 -2.06
CA MET A 120 -9.18 -1.81 -2.25
C MET A 120 -9.06 -1.33 -3.71
N LEU A 121 -9.30 -2.21 -4.69
CA LEU A 121 -9.31 -1.81 -6.11
C LEU A 121 -10.40 -0.78 -6.41
N VAL A 122 -11.60 -0.98 -5.87
CA VAL A 122 -12.72 -0.03 -6.03
C VAL A 122 -12.37 1.32 -5.40
N MET A 123 -11.77 1.34 -4.21
CA MET A 123 -11.33 2.59 -3.57
C MET A 123 -10.28 3.33 -4.39
N VAL A 124 -9.27 2.63 -4.92
CA VAL A 124 -8.26 3.23 -5.79
C VAL A 124 -8.91 3.83 -7.04
N PHE A 125 -9.85 3.10 -7.65
CA PHE A 125 -10.59 3.59 -8.81
C PHE A 125 -11.38 4.87 -8.51
N ILE A 126 -12.10 4.91 -7.39
CA ILE A 126 -12.86 6.10 -6.96
C ILE A 126 -11.90 7.28 -6.69
N LEU A 127 -10.76 7.04 -6.04
CA LEU A 127 -9.75 8.06 -5.81
C LEU A 127 -9.18 8.60 -7.12
N MET A 128 -8.89 7.75 -8.09
CA MET A 128 -8.43 8.19 -9.42
C MET A 128 -9.46 9.07 -10.13
N LEU A 129 -10.75 8.69 -10.09
CA LEU A 129 -11.82 9.51 -10.66
C LEU A 129 -11.92 10.86 -9.95
N PHE A 130 -11.84 10.87 -8.63
CA PHE A 130 -11.90 12.11 -7.83
C PHE A 130 -10.74 13.06 -8.14
N PHE A 131 -9.51 12.56 -8.20
CA PHE A 131 -8.33 13.35 -8.59
C PHE A 131 -8.43 13.85 -10.04
N SER A 132 -8.92 13.03 -10.96
CA SER A 132 -9.16 13.43 -12.33
C SER A 132 -10.17 14.59 -12.42
N MET A 133 -11.25 14.52 -11.65
CA MET A 133 -12.26 15.57 -11.62
C MET A 133 -11.71 16.89 -11.05
N ILE A 134 -10.92 16.82 -9.97
CA ILE A 134 -10.25 18.01 -9.40
C ILE A 134 -9.29 18.62 -10.42
N SER A 135 -8.46 17.79 -11.06
CA SER A 135 -7.49 18.26 -12.06
C SER A 135 -8.15 18.98 -13.24
N GLN A 136 -9.27 18.44 -13.74
CA GLN A 136 -10.04 19.09 -14.80
C GLN A 136 -10.69 20.40 -14.32
N GLY A 137 -11.22 20.42 -13.09
CA GLY A 137 -11.76 21.65 -12.49
C GLY A 137 -10.72 22.76 -12.37
N VAL A 138 -9.53 22.43 -11.86
CA VAL A 138 -8.41 23.41 -11.75
C VAL A 138 -7.98 23.90 -13.12
N ALA A 139 -7.84 23.02 -14.11
CA ALA A 139 -7.49 23.39 -15.48
C ALA A 139 -8.52 24.33 -16.10
N TYR A 140 -9.81 24.10 -15.84
CA TYR A 140 -10.89 24.97 -16.28
C TYR A 140 -10.77 26.38 -15.67
N PHE A 141 -10.56 26.50 -14.38
CA PHE A 141 -10.40 27.79 -13.70
C PHE A 141 -9.17 28.56 -14.20
N ILE A 142 -8.06 27.86 -14.44
CA ILE A 142 -6.83 28.46 -15.00
C ILE A 142 -7.09 28.99 -16.42
N SER A 143 -7.78 28.23 -17.28
CA SER A 143 -8.10 28.66 -18.64
C SER A 143 -9.04 29.87 -18.66
N LEU A 144 -10.04 29.88 -17.78
CA LEU A 144 -10.96 31.00 -17.61
C LEU A 144 -10.22 32.28 -17.16
N GLY A 145 -9.33 32.17 -16.17
CA GLY A 145 -8.53 33.30 -15.70
C GLY A 145 -7.60 33.85 -16.79
N ARG A 146 -7.03 32.98 -17.61
CA ARG A 146 -6.20 33.36 -18.75
C ARG A 146 -7.02 34.10 -19.81
N GLU A 147 -8.22 33.64 -20.13
CA GLU A 147 -9.09 34.28 -21.12
C GLU A 147 -9.55 35.67 -20.69
N ILE A 148 -9.86 35.85 -19.39
CA ILE A 148 -10.21 37.17 -18.83
C ILE A 148 -9.02 38.12 -18.93
N MET A 149 -7.79 37.64 -18.63
CA MET A 149 -6.58 38.47 -18.71
C MET A 149 -6.19 38.87 -20.14
N PHE A 150 -6.59 38.09 -21.15
CA PHE A 150 -6.37 38.46 -22.57
C PHE A 150 -7.44 39.40 -23.12
N ARG A 151 -8.57 39.58 -22.45
CA ARG A 151 -9.65 40.49 -22.88
C ARG A 151 -9.60 41.86 -22.20
N LEU A 152 -8.79 42.02 -21.15
CA LEU A 152 -8.49 43.28 -20.47
C LEU A 152 -7.23 43.93 -21.09
#